data_ac58eb62512596a26cd8866ef57d99ca
#
_entry.id   ac58eb62512596a26cd8866ef57d99ca
#
_cell.length_a   1.000
_cell.length_b   1.000
_cell.length_c   1.000
_cell.angle_alpha   90.00
_cell.angle_beta   90.00
_cell.angle_gamma   90.00
#
_symmetry.space_group_name_H-M   'P 1'
#
loop_
_entity.id
_entity.type
_entity.pdbx_description
1 polymer ?
#
loop_
_entity_poly.entity_id
_entity_poly.type
_entity_poly.pdbx_seq_one_letter_code
_entity_poly.pdbx_strand_id
1 'polypeptide(L)'
;MEPATLRRHTQRGSYDIKSAKAVFDDCYMAHVAYIDNGLPQCLPMIALVTEEEEEHEGANGCTDTAYSGECLNGGDKTNKMVVYLHGHPSMRLAELTCEGSRGSDPPRVCITATKIDGLVLSSAPNGHTFNYRSAVIHGTCTPITNEPVKRNVMRAVTNHIVAHRWEEVNPVASFQVGLVSVIKVSIDKLSVKTRTGPPGIQPRNREVDGPDIETPPWVGVIPLWEQLGTPVDSGLSPGAVISENLDKYIDGRNATQREYAQRMAR
;
A
#
# COMPACT_ATOMS: atom_id res chain seq x y z
N MET A 1 3.16 8.70 24.42
CA MET A 1 3.83 7.61 23.68
C MET A 1 3.59 7.88 22.21
N GLU A 2 4.63 7.79 21.39
CA GLU A 2 4.52 8.15 19.98
C GLU A 2 3.66 7.13 19.20
N PRO A 3 2.75 7.61 18.32
CA PRO A 3 2.07 6.74 17.34
C PRO A 3 3.10 5.94 16.52
N ALA A 4 2.71 4.78 16.03
CA ALA A 4 3.53 3.85 15.27
C ALA A 4 4.68 3.15 16.02
N THR A 5 4.97 3.45 17.29
CA THR A 5 6.03 2.77 18.05
C THR A 5 5.62 1.34 18.43
N LEU A 6 6.38 0.35 17.99
CA LEU A 6 6.17 -1.05 18.31
C LEU A 6 6.58 -1.35 19.75
N ARG A 7 5.68 -1.98 20.54
CA ARG A 7 5.90 -2.28 21.96
C ARG A 7 6.31 -3.71 22.23
N ARG A 8 5.89 -4.65 21.37
CA ARG A 8 6.13 -6.09 21.55
C ARG A 8 6.79 -6.65 20.29
N HIS A 9 7.80 -7.51 20.49
CA HIS A 9 8.59 -8.10 19.42
C HIS A 9 9.21 -7.01 18.50
N THR A 10 9.88 -6.04 19.12
CA THR A 10 10.51 -4.90 18.43
C THR A 10 11.55 -5.32 17.40
N GLN A 11 12.20 -6.48 17.62
CA GLN A 11 13.15 -7.08 16.68
C GLN A 11 12.52 -7.48 15.33
N ARG A 12 11.20 -7.52 15.23
CA ARG A 12 10.44 -7.77 13.99
C ARG A 12 10.01 -6.48 13.30
N GLY A 13 10.35 -5.36 13.88
CA GLY A 13 9.93 -4.04 13.44
C GLY A 13 10.98 -3.31 12.62
N SER A 14 10.50 -2.48 11.68
CA SER A 14 11.27 -1.50 10.95
C SER A 14 10.49 -0.20 10.88
N TYR A 15 11.19 0.92 10.71
CA TYR A 15 10.60 2.26 10.57
C TYR A 15 11.09 2.93 9.28
N ASP A 16 11.56 2.14 8.32
CA ASP A 16 12.01 2.65 7.03
C ASP A 16 10.91 2.63 5.97
N ILE A 17 10.92 3.63 5.13
CA ILE A 17 9.89 3.85 4.11
C ILE A 17 9.94 2.78 2.99
N LYS A 18 11.10 2.24 2.68
CA LYS A 18 11.25 1.21 1.63
C LYS A 18 10.54 -0.07 2.04
N SER A 19 10.70 -0.49 3.30
CA SER A 19 9.98 -1.64 3.86
C SER A 19 8.47 -1.39 3.89
N ALA A 20 8.03 -0.19 4.27
CA ALA A 20 6.61 0.15 4.23
C ALA A 20 6.06 0.10 2.81
N LYS A 21 6.73 0.76 1.85
CA LYS A 21 6.36 0.75 0.44
C LYS A 21 6.23 -0.68 -0.11
N ALA A 22 7.17 -1.56 0.19
CA ALA A 22 7.13 -2.95 -0.27
C ALA A 22 5.88 -3.71 0.21
N VAL A 23 5.37 -3.42 1.42
CA VAL A 23 4.11 -3.99 1.90
C VAL A 23 2.91 -3.42 1.15
N PHE A 24 2.87 -2.09 0.95
CA PHE A 24 1.78 -1.43 0.23
C PHE A 24 1.76 -1.83 -1.26
N ASP A 25 2.91 -1.94 -1.92
CA ASP A 25 3.01 -2.37 -3.33
C ASP A 25 2.48 -3.79 -3.54
N ASP A 26 2.58 -4.63 -2.52
CA ASP A 26 2.15 -6.03 -2.58
C ASP A 26 0.66 -6.22 -2.20
N CYS A 27 0.02 -5.21 -1.63
CA CYS A 27 -1.38 -5.20 -1.25
C CYS A 27 -2.23 -4.42 -2.25
N TYR A 28 -3.27 -5.03 -2.81
CA TYR A 28 -4.24 -4.31 -3.66
C TYR A 28 -5.09 -3.32 -2.86
N MET A 29 -5.28 -3.60 -1.57
CA MET A 29 -6.17 -2.83 -0.72
C MET A 29 -5.48 -2.50 0.61
N ALA A 30 -5.60 -1.25 1.03
CA ALA A 30 -5.24 -0.77 2.36
C ALA A 30 -6.49 -0.29 3.10
N HIS A 31 -6.39 -0.13 4.40
CA HIS A 31 -7.46 0.41 5.24
C HIS A 31 -7.05 1.80 5.72
N VAL A 32 -7.87 2.80 5.43
CA VAL A 32 -7.66 4.20 5.79
C VAL A 32 -8.62 4.57 6.92
N ALA A 33 -8.09 4.75 8.11
CA ALA A 33 -8.85 5.15 9.28
C ALA A 33 -8.68 6.66 9.56
N TYR A 34 -9.78 7.33 9.90
CA TYR A 34 -9.82 8.76 10.25
C TYR A 34 -10.94 9.02 11.25
N ILE A 35 -11.01 10.23 11.77
CA ILE A 35 -12.08 10.66 12.68
C ILE A 35 -13.02 11.62 11.94
N ASP A 36 -14.30 11.36 11.99
CA ASP A 36 -15.35 12.26 11.52
C ASP A 36 -16.36 12.51 12.65
N ASN A 37 -16.56 13.76 13.03
CA ASN A 37 -17.46 14.14 14.13
C ASN A 37 -17.21 13.37 15.45
N GLY A 38 -15.93 13.10 15.77
CA GLY A 38 -15.54 12.36 16.96
C GLY A 38 -15.67 10.84 16.85
N LEU A 39 -16.18 10.31 15.73
CA LEU A 39 -16.36 8.87 15.49
C LEU A 39 -15.25 8.34 14.57
N PRO A 40 -14.64 7.18 14.90
CA PRO A 40 -13.68 6.53 14.02
C PRO A 40 -14.38 5.96 12.79
N GLN A 41 -13.81 6.26 11.63
CA GLN A 41 -14.19 5.72 10.33
C GLN A 41 -13.05 4.88 9.77
N CYS A 42 -13.35 3.89 8.94
CA CYS A 42 -12.35 3.07 8.26
C CYS A 42 -12.85 2.69 6.86
N LEU A 43 -12.09 3.03 5.83
CA LEU A 43 -12.41 2.76 4.43
C LEU A 43 -11.36 1.85 3.81
N PRO A 44 -11.75 0.77 3.09
CA PRO A 44 -10.84 0.06 2.21
C PRO A 44 -10.58 0.92 0.96
N MET A 45 -9.30 1.17 0.65
CA MET A 45 -8.88 2.01 -0.47
C MET A 45 -7.56 1.50 -1.06
N ILE A 46 -7.32 1.80 -2.33
CA ILE A 46 -5.97 1.70 -2.88
C ILE A 46 -5.14 2.83 -2.28
N ALA A 47 -3.99 2.50 -1.71
CA ALA A 47 -3.05 3.47 -1.15
C ALA A 47 -1.69 3.32 -1.84
N LEU A 48 -1.31 4.31 -2.64
CA LEU A 48 -0.08 4.30 -3.41
C LEU A 48 1.02 5.03 -2.64
N VAL A 49 2.03 4.32 -2.18
CA VAL A 49 3.23 4.90 -1.54
C VAL A 49 4.27 5.18 -2.63
N THR A 50 4.56 6.44 -2.88
CA THR A 50 5.47 6.84 -3.96
C THR A 50 6.16 8.17 -3.65
N GLU A 51 7.08 8.58 -4.50
CA GLU A 51 7.68 9.92 -4.47
C GLU A 51 6.61 10.97 -4.75
N GLU A 52 6.75 12.13 -4.11
CA GLU A 52 5.84 13.26 -4.32
C GLU A 52 5.98 13.78 -5.76
N GLU A 53 4.88 13.86 -6.47
CA GLU A 53 4.82 14.50 -7.80
C GLU A 53 5.04 16.01 -7.65
N GLU A 54 6.05 16.55 -8.32
CA GLU A 54 6.31 17.99 -8.33
C GLU A 54 5.21 18.75 -9.13
N GLU A 55 4.65 19.78 -8.55
CA GLU A 55 3.82 20.73 -9.29
C GLU A 55 4.74 21.60 -10.15
N HIS A 56 4.91 21.25 -11.40
CA HIS A 56 5.52 22.16 -12.35
C HIS A 56 4.56 23.34 -12.57
N GLU A 57 4.88 24.49 -11.99
CA GLU A 57 4.25 25.75 -12.42
C GLU A 57 4.49 25.89 -13.92
N GLY A 58 3.40 25.94 -14.70
CA GLY A 58 3.45 25.99 -16.14
C GLY A 58 4.38 27.11 -16.62
N ALA A 59 5.38 26.72 -17.36
CA ALA A 59 6.18 27.63 -18.12
C ALA A 59 5.28 28.35 -19.14
N ASN A 60 4.72 29.49 -18.76
CA ASN A 60 4.22 30.48 -19.69
C ASN A 60 5.43 30.98 -20.49
N GLY A 61 5.33 30.81 -21.78
CA GLY A 61 6.32 31.04 -22.79
C GLY A 61 7.34 32.15 -22.50
N CYS A 62 8.58 31.83 -22.70
CA CYS A 62 9.58 32.82 -23.04
C CYS A 62 10.55 32.27 -24.08
N THR A 63 10.65 33.04 -25.10
CA THR A 63 11.52 33.00 -26.27
C THR A 63 13.00 32.86 -25.93
N ASP A 64 13.69 32.21 -26.85
CA ASP A 64 15.15 32.08 -26.99
C ASP A 64 15.97 33.23 -26.43
N THR A 65 16.91 32.92 -25.53
CA THR A 65 18.26 33.50 -25.58
C THR A 65 19.23 32.62 -24.82
N ALA A 66 20.24 32.17 -25.53
CA ALA A 66 21.40 31.46 -25.01
C ALA A 66 22.15 32.32 -23.98
N TYR A 67 22.37 31.78 -22.76
CA TYR A 67 23.49 32.22 -21.94
C TYR A 67 24.02 31.01 -21.11
N SER A 68 25.25 30.69 -21.40
CA SER A 68 26.09 29.76 -20.65
C SER A 68 26.34 30.30 -19.23
N GLY A 69 25.95 29.52 -18.22
CA GLY A 69 26.30 29.79 -16.84
C GLY A 69 26.14 28.54 -16.01
N GLU A 70 27.25 27.92 -15.63
CA GLU A 70 27.33 26.83 -14.68
C GLU A 70 26.72 27.26 -13.36
N CYS A 71 25.59 26.69 -12.98
CA CYS A 71 25.09 26.73 -11.61
C CYS A 71 25.41 25.41 -10.92
N LEU A 72 26.57 25.35 -10.29
CA LEU A 72 26.93 24.38 -9.24
C LEU A 72 26.06 24.67 -8.01
N ASN A 73 24.97 23.97 -7.85
CA ASN A 73 24.33 23.73 -6.56
C ASN A 73 23.67 22.36 -6.61
N GLY A 74 24.47 21.32 -6.37
CA GLY A 74 24.03 19.98 -6.07
C GLY A 74 23.42 19.91 -4.66
N GLY A 75 22.24 20.47 -4.48
CA GLY A 75 21.37 20.11 -3.38
C GLY A 75 20.83 18.72 -3.66
N ASP A 76 21.15 17.77 -2.80
CA ASP A 76 20.59 16.41 -2.78
C ASP A 76 19.05 16.57 -2.66
N LYS A 77 18.34 16.50 -3.80
CA LYS A 77 16.87 16.46 -3.83
C LYS A 77 16.46 15.09 -3.28
N THR A 78 16.38 14.97 -1.96
CA THR A 78 15.75 13.82 -1.34
C THR A 78 14.27 13.85 -1.71
N ASN A 79 13.88 13.07 -2.70
CA ASN A 79 12.49 12.95 -3.13
C ASN A 79 11.64 12.53 -1.92
N LYS A 80 10.72 13.40 -1.53
CA LYS A 80 9.85 13.19 -0.37
C LYS A 80 8.84 12.09 -0.71
N MET A 81 8.75 11.07 0.14
CA MET A 81 7.77 10.01 0.00
C MET A 81 6.42 10.42 0.59
N VAL A 82 5.35 10.10 -0.12
CA VAL A 82 3.96 10.40 0.24
C VAL A 82 3.06 9.20 -0.02
N VAL A 83 1.81 9.26 0.44
CA VAL A 83 0.76 8.31 0.02
C VAL A 83 -0.29 9.05 -0.79
N TYR A 84 -0.62 8.53 -1.97
CA TYR A 84 -1.78 9.01 -2.72
C TYR A 84 -2.97 8.08 -2.52
N LEU A 85 -4.12 8.69 -2.26
CA LEU A 85 -5.44 8.07 -2.22
C LEU A 85 -6.29 8.69 -3.31
N HIS A 86 -7.27 7.95 -3.84
CA HIS A 86 -8.21 8.48 -4.82
C HIS A 86 -9.62 7.95 -4.55
N GLY A 87 -10.61 8.72 -4.99
CA GLY A 87 -12.00 8.33 -4.85
C GLY A 87 -12.97 9.33 -5.45
N HIS A 88 -14.25 9.11 -5.23
CA HIS A 88 -15.29 10.04 -5.65
C HIS A 88 -15.25 11.32 -4.78
N PRO A 89 -15.49 12.52 -5.34
CA PRO A 89 -15.49 13.78 -4.58
C PRO A 89 -16.47 13.82 -3.40
N SER A 90 -17.59 13.10 -3.48
CA SER A 90 -18.57 12.99 -2.38
C SER A 90 -18.18 11.99 -1.29
N MET A 91 -17.00 11.38 -1.37
CA MET A 91 -16.47 10.56 -0.30
C MET A 91 -16.14 11.46 0.91
N ARG A 92 -16.61 11.08 2.10
CA ARG A 92 -16.48 11.95 3.30
C ARG A 92 -15.04 12.36 3.59
N LEU A 93 -14.08 11.49 3.42
CA LEU A 93 -12.65 11.84 3.59
C LEU A 93 -12.20 12.92 2.57
N ALA A 94 -12.72 12.89 1.32
CA ALA A 94 -12.41 13.91 0.32
C ALA A 94 -13.03 15.26 0.69
N GLU A 95 -14.26 15.28 1.18
CA GLU A 95 -14.93 16.47 1.67
C GLU A 95 -14.15 17.10 2.83
N LEU A 96 -13.82 16.31 3.87
CA LEU A 96 -13.04 16.76 5.01
C LEU A 96 -11.65 17.30 4.60
N THR A 97 -11.02 16.67 3.60
CA THR A 97 -9.73 17.13 3.08
C THR A 97 -9.86 18.48 2.39
N CYS A 98 -10.94 18.70 1.63
CA CYS A 98 -11.25 20.00 1.02
C CYS A 98 -11.63 21.06 2.06
N GLU A 99 -12.36 20.70 3.10
CA GLU A 99 -12.70 21.58 4.22
C GLU A 99 -11.44 22.01 4.98
N GLY A 100 -10.50 21.10 5.22
CA GLY A 100 -9.20 21.35 5.84
C GLY A 100 -8.36 22.36 5.05
N SER A 101 -8.38 22.31 3.72
CA SER A 101 -7.66 23.28 2.87
C SER A 101 -8.28 24.69 2.88
N ARG A 102 -9.51 24.86 3.38
CA ARG A 102 -10.24 26.13 3.46
C ARG A 102 -10.20 26.77 4.85
N GLY A 103 -9.38 26.28 5.76
CA GLY A 103 -9.17 26.90 7.07
C GLY A 103 -9.62 26.05 8.27
N SER A 104 -10.10 24.83 8.06
CA SER A 104 -10.27 23.83 9.10
C SER A 104 -8.97 23.06 9.33
N ASP A 105 -8.87 22.28 10.39
CA ASP A 105 -7.74 21.37 10.57
C ASP A 105 -7.77 20.27 9.52
N PRO A 106 -6.67 20.03 8.78
CA PRO A 106 -6.62 18.97 7.79
C PRO A 106 -6.78 17.60 8.46
N PRO A 107 -7.55 16.67 7.84
CA PRO A 107 -7.78 15.37 8.44
C PRO A 107 -6.47 14.58 8.57
N ARG A 108 -6.32 13.95 9.72
CA ARG A 108 -5.24 13.00 10.00
C ARG A 108 -5.75 11.59 9.79
N VAL A 109 -4.91 10.76 9.19
CA VAL A 109 -5.25 9.38 8.86
C VAL A 109 -4.24 8.40 9.43
N CYS A 110 -4.73 7.17 9.66
CA CYS A 110 -3.93 5.98 9.88
C CYS A 110 -4.21 5.01 8.73
N ILE A 111 -3.20 4.71 7.92
CA ILE A 111 -3.31 3.83 6.76
C ILE A 111 -2.58 2.53 7.09
N THR A 112 -3.26 1.39 6.91
CA THR A 112 -2.69 0.08 7.20
C THR A 112 -2.79 -0.84 5.98
N ALA A 113 -1.71 -1.57 5.70
CA ALA A 113 -1.67 -2.66 4.75
C ALA A 113 -1.15 -3.92 5.44
N THR A 114 -1.72 -5.07 5.14
CA THR A 114 -1.33 -6.35 5.75
C THR A 114 -1.43 -7.48 4.74
N LYS A 115 -0.38 -8.29 4.69
CA LYS A 115 -0.30 -9.52 3.90
C LYS A 115 -0.06 -10.69 4.84
N ILE A 116 -0.84 -11.76 4.70
CA ILE A 116 -0.61 -13.02 5.42
C ILE A 116 0.14 -13.96 4.50
N ASP A 117 1.30 -14.45 4.96
CA ASP A 117 2.22 -15.28 4.19
C ASP A 117 2.25 -16.74 4.66
N GLY A 118 1.56 -17.08 5.77
CA GLY A 118 1.46 -18.46 6.24
C GLY A 118 0.73 -18.62 7.57
N LEU A 119 0.14 -19.80 7.74
CA LEU A 119 -0.46 -20.22 9.00
C LEU A 119 0.61 -20.95 9.83
N VAL A 120 0.85 -20.50 11.04
CA VAL A 120 1.88 -21.06 11.92
C VAL A 120 1.21 -21.88 13.00
N LEU A 121 1.38 -23.19 12.95
CA LEU A 121 0.78 -24.16 13.85
C LEU A 121 1.82 -24.62 14.89
N SER A 122 1.44 -24.59 16.16
CA SER A 122 2.26 -24.93 17.30
C SER A 122 1.72 -26.16 18.02
N SER A 123 2.51 -26.77 18.88
CA SER A 123 2.09 -27.86 19.76
C SER A 123 1.13 -27.41 20.87
N ALA A 124 1.03 -26.12 21.14
CA ALA A 124 0.13 -25.58 22.17
C ALA A 124 -0.80 -24.50 21.59
N PRO A 125 -2.05 -24.35 22.07
CA PRO A 125 -3.05 -23.42 21.54
C PRO A 125 -2.56 -21.97 21.45
N ASN A 126 -1.85 -21.48 22.45
CA ASN A 126 -1.33 -20.11 22.53
C ASN A 126 -0.09 -19.86 21.65
N GLY A 127 0.43 -20.87 20.98
CA GLY A 127 1.57 -20.77 20.06
C GLY A 127 1.17 -20.54 18.59
N HIS A 128 -0.10 -20.74 18.26
CA HIS A 128 -0.62 -20.51 16.90
C HIS A 128 -0.55 -19.04 16.53
N THR A 129 -0.15 -18.76 15.30
CA THR A 129 -0.02 -17.39 14.78
C THR A 129 0.06 -17.41 13.25
N PHE A 130 0.45 -16.27 12.66
CA PHE A 130 0.65 -16.12 11.21
C PHE A 130 2.08 -15.67 10.91
N ASN A 131 2.62 -16.08 9.77
CA ASN A 131 3.66 -15.33 9.08
C ASN A 131 2.97 -14.21 8.31
N TYR A 132 3.49 -12.99 8.44
CA TYR A 132 2.83 -11.80 7.89
C TYR A 132 3.81 -10.65 7.69
N ARG A 133 3.41 -9.74 6.84
CA ARG A 133 3.97 -8.40 6.68
C ARG A 133 2.86 -7.39 6.92
N SER A 134 3.12 -6.37 7.73
CA SER A 134 2.17 -5.28 7.95
C SER A 134 2.90 -3.95 8.01
N ALA A 135 2.29 -2.93 7.44
CA ALA A 135 2.77 -1.56 7.52
C ALA A 135 1.66 -0.64 8.02
N VAL A 136 2.03 0.33 8.84
CA VAL A 136 1.14 1.37 9.35
C VAL A 136 1.79 2.71 9.04
N ILE A 137 1.04 3.60 8.40
CA ILE A 137 1.44 4.98 8.10
C ILE A 137 0.47 5.94 8.75
N HIS A 138 0.97 6.90 9.50
CA HIS A 138 0.22 8.05 10.00
C HIS A 138 0.59 9.27 9.19
N GLY A 139 -0.40 10.06 8.82
CA GLY A 139 -0.14 11.26 8.03
C GLY A 139 -1.31 12.23 7.99
N THR A 140 -1.07 13.33 7.31
CA THR A 140 -1.99 14.46 7.18
C THR A 140 -2.41 14.62 5.71
N CYS A 141 -3.72 14.72 5.47
CA CYS A 141 -4.31 14.80 4.14
C CYS A 141 -4.27 16.22 3.58
N THR A 142 -3.96 16.33 2.28
CA THR A 142 -4.13 17.55 1.48
C THR A 142 -4.73 17.21 0.12
N PRO A 143 -5.65 18.03 -0.44
CA PRO A 143 -6.24 17.75 -1.74
C PRO A 143 -5.24 18.11 -2.85
N ILE A 144 -5.25 17.34 -3.93
CA ILE A 144 -4.54 17.65 -5.18
C ILE A 144 -5.53 18.28 -6.16
N THR A 145 -5.28 19.52 -6.52
CA THR A 145 -6.10 20.29 -7.50
C THR A 145 -5.44 20.38 -8.87
N ASN A 146 -4.11 20.26 -8.94
CA ASN A 146 -3.34 20.31 -10.20
C ASN A 146 -3.71 19.10 -11.08
N GLU A 147 -4.28 19.38 -12.28
CA GLU A 147 -4.79 18.35 -13.19
C GLU A 147 -3.70 17.41 -13.72
N PRO A 148 -2.53 17.88 -14.16
CA PRO A 148 -1.40 17.03 -14.52
C PRO A 148 -0.99 16.06 -13.44
N VAL A 149 -0.85 16.53 -12.19
CA VAL A 149 -0.53 15.68 -11.03
C VAL A 149 -1.63 14.64 -10.79
N LYS A 150 -2.92 15.03 -10.83
CA LYS A 150 -4.03 14.10 -10.72
C LYS A 150 -3.97 12.99 -11.77
N ARG A 151 -3.67 13.34 -13.02
CA ARG A 151 -3.55 12.39 -14.13
C ARG A 151 -2.40 11.40 -13.90
N ASN A 152 -1.24 11.87 -13.44
CA ASN A 152 -0.09 11.02 -13.11
C ASN A 152 -0.44 10.05 -11.97
N VAL A 153 -1.10 10.53 -10.91
CA VAL A 153 -1.56 9.67 -9.81
C VAL A 153 -2.57 8.63 -10.30
N MET A 154 -3.54 9.02 -11.15
CA MET A 154 -4.51 8.06 -11.72
C MET A 154 -3.81 6.98 -12.55
N ARG A 155 -2.80 7.35 -13.35
CA ARG A 155 -1.95 6.41 -14.08
C ARG A 155 -1.25 5.45 -13.13
N ALA A 156 -0.60 5.98 -12.10
CA ALA A 156 0.13 5.19 -11.12
C ALA A 156 -0.79 4.23 -10.35
N VAL A 157 -2.01 4.67 -9.99
CA VAL A 157 -3.02 3.82 -9.34
C VAL A 157 -3.51 2.72 -10.28
N THR A 158 -3.77 3.02 -11.55
CA THR A 158 -4.17 2.01 -12.54
C THR A 158 -3.07 0.97 -12.72
N ASN A 159 -1.82 1.42 -12.83
CA ASN A 159 -0.66 0.53 -13.00
C ASN A 159 -0.26 -0.21 -11.71
N HIS A 160 -0.75 0.23 -10.54
CA HIS A 160 -0.65 -0.54 -9.29
C HIS A 160 -1.58 -1.76 -9.29
N ILE A 161 -2.76 -1.66 -9.92
CA ILE A 161 -3.68 -2.81 -10.05
C ILE A 161 -3.09 -3.85 -10.99
N VAL A 162 -2.69 -3.43 -12.19
CA VAL A 162 -2.00 -4.27 -13.18
C VAL A 162 -0.92 -3.40 -13.85
N ALA A 163 0.31 -3.85 -13.80
CA ALA A 163 1.45 -3.13 -14.39
C ALA A 163 1.20 -2.79 -15.87
N HIS A 164 1.50 -1.56 -16.27
CA HIS A 164 1.31 -1.03 -17.62
C HIS A 164 -0.13 -1.02 -18.16
N ARG A 165 -1.13 -1.20 -17.29
CA ARG A 165 -2.52 -1.25 -17.74
C ARG A 165 -3.05 0.07 -18.29
N TRP A 166 -2.56 1.20 -17.76
CA TRP A 166 -2.95 2.52 -18.25
C TRP A 166 -2.63 2.72 -19.74
N GLU A 167 -1.54 2.17 -20.21
CA GLU A 167 -1.06 2.26 -21.59
C GLU A 167 -1.84 1.36 -22.55
N GLU A 168 -2.58 0.38 -22.02
CA GLU A 168 -3.36 -0.57 -22.81
C GLU A 168 -4.84 -0.21 -22.93
N VAL A 169 -5.31 0.80 -22.20
CA VAL A 169 -6.72 1.20 -22.19
C VAL A 169 -6.95 2.54 -22.92
N ASN A 170 -8.22 2.83 -23.19
CA ASN A 170 -8.60 4.11 -23.83
C ASN A 170 -8.10 5.31 -23.01
N PRO A 171 -7.58 6.36 -23.66
CA PRO A 171 -7.12 7.56 -22.98
C PRO A 171 -8.25 8.20 -22.15
N VAL A 172 -7.90 8.68 -20.96
CA VAL A 172 -8.83 9.41 -20.10
C VAL A 172 -8.99 10.85 -20.60
N ALA A 173 -10.22 11.32 -20.74
CA ALA A 173 -10.51 12.71 -21.08
C ALA A 173 -10.31 13.65 -19.88
N SER A 174 -9.98 14.92 -20.12
CA SER A 174 -9.71 15.89 -19.05
C SER A 174 -10.89 16.06 -18.10
N PHE A 175 -12.13 16.05 -18.59
CA PHE A 175 -13.30 16.13 -17.72
C PHE A 175 -13.41 14.95 -16.75
N GLN A 176 -12.98 13.74 -17.15
CA GLN A 176 -12.97 12.56 -16.30
C GLN A 176 -11.95 12.68 -15.17
N VAL A 177 -10.81 13.31 -15.41
CA VAL A 177 -9.82 13.63 -14.37
C VAL A 177 -10.43 14.58 -13.33
N GLY A 178 -11.24 15.55 -13.77
CA GLY A 178 -11.99 16.46 -12.89
C GLY A 178 -12.97 15.76 -11.95
N LEU A 179 -13.54 14.62 -12.37
CA LEU A 179 -14.50 13.84 -11.57
C LEU A 179 -13.86 12.99 -10.46
N VAL A 180 -12.54 12.92 -10.41
CA VAL A 180 -11.82 12.15 -9.39
C VAL A 180 -11.25 13.08 -8.33
N SER A 181 -11.45 12.76 -7.06
CA SER A 181 -10.71 13.38 -5.94
C SER A 181 -9.41 12.61 -5.71
N VAL A 182 -8.29 13.33 -5.70
CA VAL A 182 -6.97 12.80 -5.33
C VAL A 182 -6.54 13.48 -4.04
N ILE A 183 -6.14 12.68 -3.06
CA ILE A 183 -5.67 13.12 -1.74
C ILE A 183 -4.21 12.72 -1.61
N LYS A 184 -3.35 13.69 -1.30
CA LYS A 184 -1.97 13.45 -0.88
C LYS A 184 -1.93 13.35 0.64
N VAL A 185 -1.30 12.31 1.15
CA VAL A 185 -1.03 12.14 2.56
C VAL A 185 0.46 12.31 2.81
N SER A 186 0.81 13.41 3.48
CA SER A 186 2.17 13.64 3.97
C SER A 186 2.44 12.69 5.14
N ILE A 187 3.51 11.91 5.04
CA ILE A 187 3.84 10.88 6.02
C ILE A 187 4.48 11.53 7.26
N ASP A 188 3.82 11.40 8.42
CA ASP A 188 4.35 11.87 9.69
C ASP A 188 5.18 10.79 10.38
N LYS A 189 4.64 9.56 10.45
CA LYS A 189 5.25 8.41 11.11
C LYS A 189 4.82 7.12 10.43
N LEU A 190 5.69 6.13 10.50
CA LEU A 190 5.39 4.79 10.00
C LEU A 190 6.00 3.70 10.88
N SER A 191 5.47 2.50 10.76
CA SER A 191 6.08 1.29 11.28
C SER A 191 5.74 0.10 10.39
N VAL A 192 6.67 -0.82 10.30
CA VAL A 192 6.52 -2.11 9.61
C VAL A 192 6.75 -3.21 10.59
N LYS A 193 5.99 -4.28 10.51
CA LYS A 193 6.20 -5.47 11.32
C LYS A 193 6.09 -6.72 10.46
N THR A 194 7.11 -7.57 10.53
CA THR A 194 7.20 -8.80 9.75
C THR A 194 7.46 -9.98 10.67
N ARG A 195 6.74 -11.08 10.45
CA ARG A 195 7.02 -12.37 11.06
C ARG A 195 7.19 -13.42 9.98
N THR A 196 8.25 -14.23 10.12
CA THR A 196 8.60 -15.34 9.24
C THR A 196 9.03 -16.57 10.05
N GLY A 197 9.14 -17.69 9.38
CA GLY A 197 9.68 -18.92 9.96
C GLY A 197 8.71 -19.73 10.81
N PRO A 198 9.22 -20.83 11.37
CA PRO A 198 8.44 -21.81 12.13
C PRO A 198 7.93 -21.25 13.47
N PRO A 199 7.03 -21.97 14.16
CA PRO A 199 6.63 -21.61 15.51
C PRO A 199 7.82 -21.70 16.46
N GLY A 200 7.97 -20.68 17.33
CA GLY A 200 8.94 -20.72 18.42
C GLY A 200 8.43 -21.58 19.58
N ILE A 201 9.30 -22.39 20.16
CA ILE A 201 9.00 -23.11 21.39
C ILE A 201 9.12 -22.12 22.55
N GLN A 202 7.99 -21.87 23.23
CA GLN A 202 7.99 -21.08 24.46
C GLN A 202 8.08 -22.03 25.66
N PRO A 203 8.86 -21.71 26.71
CA PRO A 203 8.98 -22.58 27.91
C PRO A 203 7.61 -22.96 28.51
N ARG A 204 6.69 -22.01 28.58
CA ARG A 204 5.31 -22.20 29.08
C ARG A 204 4.46 -23.16 28.24
N ASN A 205 4.84 -23.46 27.00
CA ASN A 205 4.14 -24.41 26.15
C ASN A 205 4.55 -25.87 26.42
N ARG A 206 5.48 -26.08 27.37
CA ARG A 206 5.92 -27.42 27.84
C ARG A 206 5.14 -27.90 29.08
N GLU A 207 4.48 -26.96 29.75
CA GLU A 207 3.63 -27.28 30.92
C GLU A 207 2.21 -27.53 30.42
N VAL A 208 1.68 -28.70 30.64
CA VAL A 208 0.31 -29.11 30.29
C VAL A 208 -0.45 -29.48 31.55
N ASP A 209 -1.65 -28.93 31.70
CA ASP A 209 -2.62 -29.34 32.69
C ASP A 209 -3.52 -30.39 32.05
N GLY A 210 -3.22 -31.67 32.31
CA GLY A 210 -4.02 -32.78 31.80
C GLY A 210 -3.18 -33.97 31.31
N PRO A 211 -3.83 -35.02 30.83
CA PRO A 211 -3.13 -36.19 30.30
C PRO A 211 -2.35 -35.82 29.02
N ASP A 212 -1.18 -36.43 28.88
CA ASP A 212 -0.38 -36.32 27.67
C ASP A 212 -1.17 -36.78 26.44
N ILE A 213 -0.95 -36.06 25.30
CA ILE A 213 -1.52 -36.47 24.03
C ILE A 213 -0.77 -37.71 23.53
N GLU A 214 -1.47 -38.82 23.28
CA GLU A 214 -0.88 -40.08 22.82
C GLU A 214 -0.09 -39.94 21.53
N THR A 215 -0.55 -39.05 20.61
CA THR A 215 0.12 -38.77 19.35
C THR A 215 0.55 -37.29 19.29
N PRO A 216 1.84 -36.98 19.13
CA PRO A 216 2.31 -35.61 19.06
C PRO A 216 1.67 -34.85 17.88
N PRO A 217 1.15 -33.63 18.12
CA PRO A 217 0.55 -32.84 17.05
C PRO A 217 1.59 -32.43 16.02
N TRP A 218 1.18 -32.34 14.75
CA TRP A 218 2.04 -31.75 13.72
C TRP A 218 2.28 -30.27 14.01
N VAL A 219 3.52 -29.82 13.87
CA VAL A 219 3.98 -28.44 14.13
C VAL A 219 4.71 -27.91 12.92
N GLY A 220 4.34 -26.73 12.44
CA GLY A 220 4.99 -26.17 11.25
C GLY A 220 4.27 -24.95 10.70
N VAL A 221 4.54 -24.64 9.44
CA VAL A 221 3.92 -23.53 8.70
C VAL A 221 3.25 -24.06 7.45
N ILE A 222 2.01 -23.64 7.24
CA ILE A 222 1.32 -23.82 5.97
C ILE A 222 1.49 -22.50 5.20
N PRO A 223 2.28 -22.44 4.11
CA PRO A 223 2.40 -21.25 3.29
C PRO A 223 1.04 -20.80 2.76
N LEU A 224 0.79 -19.49 2.76
CA LEU A 224 -0.45 -18.90 2.27
C LEU A 224 -0.13 -17.75 1.33
N TRP A 225 -0.77 -17.71 0.18
CA TRP A 225 -0.67 -16.63 -0.80
C TRP A 225 -1.98 -16.42 -1.54
N GLU A 226 -2.17 -15.19 -2.04
CA GLU A 226 -3.25 -14.88 -2.98
C GLU A 226 -2.84 -15.31 -4.39
N GLN A 227 -3.79 -15.81 -5.15
CA GLN A 227 -3.60 -16.24 -6.54
C GLN A 227 -4.64 -15.59 -7.44
N LEU A 228 -4.20 -14.96 -8.53
CA LEU A 228 -5.05 -14.50 -9.61
C LEU A 228 -5.54 -15.72 -10.40
N GLY A 229 -6.85 -15.75 -10.69
CA GLY A 229 -7.48 -16.80 -11.46
C GLY A 229 -7.40 -16.55 -12.97
N THR A 230 -8.00 -17.46 -13.73
CA THR A 230 -8.16 -17.31 -15.18
C THR A 230 -9.07 -16.11 -15.48
N PRO A 231 -8.67 -15.20 -16.38
CA PRO A 231 -9.51 -14.08 -16.80
C PRO A 231 -10.87 -14.53 -17.36
N VAL A 232 -11.91 -13.80 -17.00
CA VAL A 232 -13.27 -14.03 -17.48
C VAL A 232 -13.68 -12.83 -18.34
N ASP A 233 -14.03 -13.09 -19.59
CA ASP A 233 -14.46 -12.05 -20.53
C ASP A 233 -15.83 -11.48 -20.11
N SER A 234 -15.93 -10.14 -20.12
CA SER A 234 -17.16 -9.40 -19.83
C SER A 234 -18.12 -9.30 -21.02
N GLY A 235 -17.66 -9.53 -22.23
CA GLY A 235 -18.39 -9.33 -23.49
C GLY A 235 -18.56 -7.85 -23.89
N LEU A 236 -18.01 -6.89 -23.13
CA LEU A 236 -18.14 -5.45 -23.42
C LEU A 236 -17.23 -4.96 -24.55
N SER A 237 -16.23 -5.75 -24.92
CA SER A 237 -15.28 -5.42 -26.00
C SER A 237 -15.20 -6.60 -26.96
N PRO A 238 -16.17 -6.78 -27.87
CA PRO A 238 -16.19 -7.91 -28.81
C PRO A 238 -14.92 -7.98 -29.64
N GLY A 239 -14.30 -9.18 -29.68
CA GLY A 239 -13.05 -9.42 -30.40
C GLY A 239 -11.78 -8.99 -29.68
N ALA A 240 -11.86 -8.45 -28.46
CA ALA A 240 -10.69 -8.20 -27.64
C ALA A 240 -10.08 -9.53 -27.19
N VAL A 241 -8.74 -9.55 -27.16
CA VAL A 241 -7.96 -10.70 -26.65
C VAL A 241 -7.17 -10.24 -25.41
N ILE A 242 -6.83 -11.19 -24.55
CA ILE A 242 -5.97 -10.93 -23.41
C ILE A 242 -4.60 -10.48 -23.92
N SER A 243 -4.10 -9.35 -23.42
CA SER A 243 -2.78 -8.84 -23.81
C SER A 243 -1.66 -9.71 -23.23
N GLU A 244 -0.53 -9.75 -23.91
CA GLU A 244 0.68 -10.43 -23.42
C GLU A 244 1.14 -9.86 -22.05
N ASN A 245 0.95 -8.55 -21.84
CA ASN A 245 1.25 -7.90 -20.58
C ASN A 245 0.38 -8.45 -19.45
N LEU A 246 -0.93 -8.61 -19.69
CA LEU A 246 -1.86 -9.14 -18.70
C LEU A 246 -1.55 -10.60 -18.34
N ASP A 247 -1.25 -11.44 -19.32
CA ASP A 247 -0.85 -12.83 -19.08
C ASP A 247 0.44 -12.91 -18.25
N LYS A 248 1.47 -12.16 -18.65
CA LYS A 248 2.74 -12.08 -17.91
C LYS A 248 2.57 -11.55 -16.49
N TYR A 249 1.67 -10.57 -16.29
CA TYR A 249 1.38 -10.04 -14.98
C TYR A 249 0.75 -11.10 -14.08
N ILE A 250 -0.24 -11.84 -14.57
CA ILE A 250 -0.93 -12.91 -13.81
C ILE A 250 0.07 -13.99 -13.39
N ASP A 251 0.81 -14.52 -14.35
CA ASP A 251 1.78 -15.60 -14.10
C ASP A 251 2.90 -15.17 -13.17
N GLY A 252 3.49 -14.00 -13.44
CA GLY A 252 4.57 -13.44 -12.65
C GLY A 252 4.16 -13.17 -11.21
N ARG A 253 2.97 -12.56 -11.00
CA ARG A 253 2.47 -12.30 -9.66
C ARG A 253 2.18 -13.60 -8.91
N ASN A 254 1.51 -14.57 -9.55
CA ASN A 254 1.22 -15.85 -8.92
C ASN A 254 2.49 -16.60 -8.51
N ALA A 255 3.50 -16.63 -9.38
CA ALA A 255 4.80 -17.24 -9.08
C ALA A 255 5.50 -16.54 -7.90
N THR A 256 5.59 -15.21 -7.95
CA THR A 256 6.28 -14.40 -6.93
C THR A 256 5.63 -14.55 -5.56
N GLN A 257 4.28 -14.50 -5.48
CA GLN A 257 3.55 -14.64 -4.22
C GLN A 257 3.76 -16.03 -3.60
N ARG A 258 3.66 -17.08 -4.43
CA ARG A 258 3.90 -18.46 -4.00
C ARG A 258 5.33 -18.66 -3.48
N GLU A 259 6.33 -18.23 -4.24
CA GLU A 259 7.73 -18.38 -3.87
C GLU A 259 8.06 -17.62 -2.58
N TYR A 260 7.52 -16.41 -2.44
CA TYR A 260 7.68 -15.61 -1.22
C TYR A 260 7.12 -16.36 -0.01
N ALA A 261 5.86 -16.80 -0.07
CA ALA A 261 5.20 -17.50 1.04
C ALA A 261 5.95 -18.80 1.42
N GLN A 262 6.38 -19.59 0.45
CA GLN A 262 7.16 -20.81 0.66
C GLN A 262 8.52 -20.53 1.30
N ARG A 263 9.21 -19.46 0.88
CA ARG A 263 10.50 -19.05 1.47
C ARG A 263 10.32 -18.57 2.91
N MET A 264 9.26 -17.81 3.19
CA MET A 264 9.01 -17.26 4.54
C MET A 264 8.47 -18.29 5.53
N ALA A 265 8.11 -19.48 5.09
CA ALA A 265 7.69 -20.60 5.93
C ALA A 265 8.85 -21.36 6.58
N ARG A 266 10.08 -21.19 6.10
CA ARG A 266 11.31 -21.92 6.49
C ARG A 266 12.08 -21.29 7.65
#